data_d3769052bf79b7be5a4e1685642480ed
#
_entry.id   d3769052bf79b7be5a4e1685642480ed
#
_cell.length_a   1.000
_cell.length_b   1.000
_cell.length_c   1.000
_cell.angle_alpha   90.00
_cell.angle_beta   90.00
_cell.angle_gamma   90.00
#
_symmetry.space_group_name_H-M   'P 1'
#
loop_
_entity.id
_entity.type
_entity.pdbx_description
1 polymer ?
#
loop_
_entity_poly.entity_id
_entity_poly.type
_entity_poly.pdbx_seq_one_letter_code
_entity_poly.pdbx_strand_id
1 'polypeptide(L)'
;MSNAQILGALQASSTRLPCFDAHIPAGFPSPALDHMEHKLSLDALLDLQTPHTYVVSVSGDSMAGAGIFDGDHLIVSRAITARPGHVVVACLNGDVLVKRLAQEQGQFILRSENPAYSPRYILENDELTIWGVVTHSLRNHLTHG
;
A
#
# COMPACT_ATOMS: atom_id res chain seq x y z
N MET A 1 18.92 -2.34 -3.75
CA MET A 1 18.53 -0.93 -3.88
C MET A 1 17.10 -0.74 -3.40
N SER A 2 16.89 0.32 -2.62
CA SER A 2 15.56 0.61 -2.10
C SER A 2 14.63 1.10 -3.20
N ASN A 3 13.38 0.64 -3.19
CA ASN A 3 12.32 1.16 -4.04
C ASN A 3 11.21 1.85 -3.23
N ALA A 4 11.47 2.09 -1.96
CA ALA A 4 10.51 2.71 -1.08
C ALA A 4 11.20 3.67 -0.10
N GLN A 5 10.47 4.69 0.29
CA GLN A 5 10.91 5.65 1.28
C GLN A 5 9.82 5.85 2.32
N ILE A 6 10.17 5.64 3.58
CA ILE A 6 9.25 5.89 4.70
C ILE A 6 9.16 7.40 4.88
N LEU A 7 7.97 7.96 4.71
CA LEU A 7 7.75 9.40 4.83
C LEU A 7 7.41 9.83 6.26
N GLY A 8 6.69 9.00 7.00
CA GLY A 8 6.37 9.30 8.38
C GLY A 8 5.06 8.71 8.84
N ALA A 9 4.74 8.94 10.10
CA ALA A 9 3.49 8.52 10.70
C ALA A 9 2.35 9.43 10.25
N LEU A 10 1.15 8.86 10.11
CA LEU A 10 -0.05 9.61 9.82
C LEU A 10 -0.71 10.07 11.10
N GLN A 11 -1.24 11.29 11.06
CA GLN A 11 -2.09 11.81 12.13
C GLN A 11 -3.54 11.66 11.73
N ALA A 12 -4.37 11.30 12.69
CA ALA A 12 -5.81 11.28 12.50
C ALA A 12 -6.32 12.70 12.20
N SER A 13 -7.32 12.79 11.34
CA SER A 13 -7.97 14.04 11.01
C SER A 13 -9.49 13.92 11.22
N SER A 14 -10.20 15.05 11.18
CA SER A 14 -11.64 15.05 11.27
C SER A 14 -12.33 15.34 9.93
N THR A 15 -11.57 15.35 8.85
CA THR A 15 -12.11 15.61 7.52
C THR A 15 -13.11 14.55 7.10
N ARG A 16 -14.30 14.98 6.69
CA ARG A 16 -15.35 14.09 6.19
C ARG A 16 -15.74 14.48 4.79
N LEU A 17 -15.96 13.47 3.96
CA LEU A 17 -16.31 13.66 2.56
C LEU A 17 -17.71 13.10 2.29
N PRO A 18 -18.47 13.71 1.36
CA PRO A 18 -19.75 13.14 0.95
C PRO A 18 -19.57 11.71 0.41
N CYS A 19 -20.46 10.83 0.84
CA CYS A 19 -20.48 9.45 0.40
C CYS A 19 -21.82 9.18 -0.27
N PHE A 20 -21.77 8.61 -1.47
CA PHE A 20 -22.97 8.25 -2.24
C PHE A 20 -23.19 6.75 -2.16
N ASP A 21 -24.42 6.34 -1.87
CA ASP A 21 -24.76 4.92 -1.73
C ASP A 21 -25.05 4.25 -3.08
N ALA A 22 -25.32 5.05 -4.12
CA ALA A 22 -25.63 4.52 -5.42
C ALA A 22 -24.35 4.16 -6.19
N HIS A 23 -24.40 3.02 -6.88
CA HIS A 23 -23.31 2.65 -7.77
C HIS A 23 -23.40 3.47 -9.05
N ILE A 24 -22.46 4.40 -9.23
CA ILE A 24 -22.43 5.29 -10.39
C ILE A 24 -21.39 4.78 -11.39
N PRO A 25 -21.80 4.36 -12.60
CA PRO A 25 -20.85 3.92 -13.62
C PRO A 25 -19.90 5.04 -14.03
N ALA A 26 -18.67 4.69 -14.35
CA ALA A 26 -17.71 5.65 -14.88
C ALA A 26 -18.28 6.27 -16.17
N GLY A 27 -18.15 7.59 -16.31
CA GLY A 27 -18.70 8.32 -17.45
C GLY A 27 -20.13 8.78 -17.27
N PHE A 28 -20.77 8.47 -16.17
CA PHE A 28 -22.12 8.97 -15.88
C PHE A 28 -22.06 10.50 -15.68
N PRO A 29 -22.85 11.28 -16.45
CA PRO A 29 -22.64 12.74 -16.50
C PRO A 29 -23.20 13.50 -15.31
N SER A 30 -24.09 12.90 -14.53
CA SER A 30 -24.76 13.61 -13.45
C SER A 30 -24.64 12.83 -12.15
N PRO A 31 -23.77 13.27 -11.23
CA PRO A 31 -23.78 12.67 -9.90
C PRO A 31 -25.13 12.99 -9.27
N ALA A 32 -25.84 11.95 -8.90
CA ALA A 32 -27.14 12.12 -8.28
C ALA A 32 -26.94 12.56 -6.84
N LEU A 33 -27.01 13.87 -6.59
CA LEU A 33 -26.92 14.42 -5.23
C LEU A 33 -27.97 13.80 -4.30
N ASP A 34 -29.09 13.36 -4.87
CA ASP A 34 -30.15 12.70 -4.12
C ASP A 34 -29.73 11.35 -3.54
N HIS A 35 -28.60 10.80 -4.01
CA HIS A 35 -28.06 9.53 -3.51
C HIS A 35 -26.98 9.72 -2.43
N MET A 36 -26.74 10.95 -2.01
CA MET A 36 -25.82 11.21 -0.91
C MET A 36 -26.49 10.84 0.42
N GLU A 37 -25.99 9.79 1.06
CA GLU A 37 -26.56 9.30 2.31
C GLU A 37 -25.88 9.90 3.55
N HIS A 38 -24.55 10.01 3.51
CA HIS A 38 -23.78 10.44 4.69
C HIS A 38 -22.41 10.96 4.26
N LYS A 39 -21.70 11.50 5.22
CA LYS A 39 -20.30 11.89 5.02
C LYS A 39 -19.39 10.84 5.60
N LEU A 40 -18.37 10.46 4.85
CA LEU A 40 -17.40 9.47 5.25
C LEU A 40 -16.06 10.12 5.58
N SER A 41 -15.48 9.71 6.68
CA SER A 41 -14.12 10.10 7.05
C SER A 41 -13.11 9.31 6.25
N LEU A 42 -12.09 9.99 5.68
CA LEU A 42 -10.96 9.29 5.06
C LEU A 42 -10.21 8.45 6.09
N ASP A 43 -10.14 8.91 7.33
CA ASP A 43 -9.51 8.15 8.41
C ASP A 43 -10.21 6.79 8.58
N ALA A 44 -11.54 6.77 8.57
CA ALA A 44 -12.29 5.53 8.68
C ALA A 44 -12.13 4.64 7.44
N LEU A 45 -12.19 5.24 6.26
CA LEU A 45 -12.07 4.51 4.99
C LEU A 45 -10.72 3.80 4.87
N LEU A 46 -9.65 4.47 5.28
CA LEU A 46 -8.29 3.98 5.16
C LEU A 46 -7.76 3.36 6.46
N ASP A 47 -8.61 3.28 7.48
CA ASP A 47 -8.25 2.75 8.81
C ASP A 47 -7.05 3.49 9.43
N LEU A 48 -7.05 4.82 9.31
CA LEU A 48 -5.96 5.65 9.80
C LEU A 48 -6.00 5.89 11.30
N GLN A 49 -7.09 5.53 11.99
CA GLN A 49 -7.24 5.71 13.42
C GLN A 49 -6.45 4.69 14.22
N THR A 50 -6.00 3.63 13.58
CA THR A 50 -5.17 2.61 14.20
C THR A 50 -3.77 3.18 14.48
N PRO A 51 -3.20 2.99 15.68
CA PRO A 51 -1.82 3.38 15.96
C PRO A 51 -0.85 2.68 15.00
N HIS A 52 0.31 3.30 14.79
CA HIS A 52 1.38 2.74 13.95
C HIS A 52 1.03 2.66 12.46
N THR A 53 0.29 3.66 11.97
CA THR A 53 0.02 3.82 10.55
C THR A 53 1.00 4.84 9.96
N TYR A 54 1.62 4.48 8.85
CA TYR A 54 2.68 5.26 8.21
C TYR A 54 2.41 5.43 6.72
N VAL A 55 3.06 6.44 6.14
CA VAL A 55 3.05 6.66 4.70
C VAL A 55 4.41 6.29 4.14
N VAL A 56 4.42 5.55 3.04
CA VAL A 56 5.62 5.14 2.33
C VAL A 56 5.45 5.52 0.86
N SER A 57 6.43 6.20 0.27
CA SER A 57 6.44 6.44 -1.17
C SER A 57 7.15 5.29 -1.87
N VAL A 58 6.71 4.99 -3.10
CA VAL A 58 7.28 3.90 -3.88
C VAL A 58 7.80 4.42 -5.21
N SER A 59 8.88 3.82 -5.70
CA SER A 59 9.45 4.13 -7.01
C SER A 59 9.61 2.86 -7.84
N GLY A 60 9.63 3.03 -9.15
CA GLY A 60 9.79 1.94 -10.09
C GLY A 60 8.51 1.15 -10.35
N ASP A 61 8.63 0.09 -11.12
CA ASP A 61 7.49 -0.67 -11.63
C ASP A 61 7.46 -2.13 -11.14
N SER A 62 8.25 -2.46 -10.12
CA SER A 62 8.35 -3.85 -9.66
C SER A 62 7.04 -4.39 -9.08
N MET A 63 6.12 -3.52 -8.68
CA MET A 63 4.83 -3.90 -8.09
C MET A 63 3.64 -3.51 -8.96
N ALA A 64 3.87 -3.23 -10.24
CA ALA A 64 2.81 -2.79 -11.16
C ALA A 64 1.66 -3.80 -11.26
N GLY A 65 1.96 -5.10 -11.24
CA GLY A 65 0.92 -6.13 -11.29
C GLY A 65 0.03 -6.18 -10.06
N ALA A 66 0.44 -5.59 -8.96
CA ALA A 66 -0.37 -5.44 -7.76
C ALA A 66 -1.13 -4.09 -7.72
N GLY A 67 -1.03 -3.30 -8.80
CA GLY A 67 -1.67 -1.98 -8.85
C GLY A 67 -0.91 -0.91 -8.12
N ILE A 68 0.36 -1.12 -7.83
CA ILE A 68 1.24 -0.15 -7.16
C ILE A 68 2.25 0.35 -8.18
N PHE A 69 2.26 1.65 -8.42
CA PHE A 69 3.03 2.26 -9.50
C PHE A 69 3.99 3.32 -8.97
N ASP A 70 4.94 3.69 -9.82
CA ASP A 70 5.91 4.73 -9.51
C ASP A 70 5.24 6.01 -9.02
N GLY A 71 5.70 6.53 -7.89
CA GLY A 71 5.18 7.75 -7.29
C GLY A 71 3.97 7.57 -6.38
N ASP A 72 3.43 6.35 -6.27
CA ASP A 72 2.31 6.09 -5.37
C ASP A 72 2.72 6.29 -3.91
N HIS A 73 1.75 6.69 -3.09
CA HIS A 73 1.88 6.70 -1.65
C HIS A 73 1.14 5.49 -1.08
N LEU A 74 1.81 4.78 -0.18
CA LEU A 74 1.26 3.58 0.43
C LEU A 74 0.89 3.88 1.88
N ILE A 75 -0.28 3.41 2.28
CA ILE A 75 -0.68 3.38 3.69
C ILE A 75 -0.20 2.04 4.25
N VAL A 76 0.59 2.11 5.30
CA VAL A 76 1.28 0.95 5.86
C VAL A 76 0.97 0.84 7.34
N SER A 77 0.54 -0.33 7.77
CA SER A 77 0.28 -0.63 9.18
C SER A 77 1.43 -1.45 9.76
N ARG A 78 1.96 -0.99 10.89
CA ARG A 78 2.92 -1.77 11.67
C ARG A 78 2.25 -2.61 12.75
N ALA A 79 0.94 -2.51 12.88
CA ALA A 79 0.18 -3.29 13.86
C ALA A 79 -0.26 -4.66 13.30
N ILE A 80 -0.36 -4.81 11.98
CA ILE A 80 -0.79 -6.05 11.35
C ILE A 80 0.39 -7.02 11.29
N THR A 81 0.16 -8.25 11.72
CA THR A 81 1.15 -9.31 11.57
C THR A 81 1.23 -9.72 10.10
N ALA A 82 2.42 -9.61 9.52
CA ALA A 82 2.62 -9.98 8.12
C ALA A 82 2.48 -11.48 7.91
N ARG A 83 1.84 -11.85 6.81
CA ARG A 83 1.62 -13.24 6.40
C ARG A 83 1.95 -13.39 4.92
N PRO A 84 2.29 -14.61 4.47
CA PRO A 84 2.42 -14.86 3.03
C PRO A 84 1.18 -14.41 2.27
N GLY A 85 1.39 -13.72 1.16
CA GLY A 85 0.33 -13.10 0.36
C GLY A 85 0.16 -11.61 0.61
N HIS A 86 0.62 -11.10 1.74
CA HIS A 86 0.58 -9.66 2.01
C HIS A 86 1.62 -8.91 1.17
N VAL A 87 1.27 -7.71 0.74
CA VAL A 87 2.28 -6.75 0.26
C VAL A 87 2.88 -6.10 1.50
N VAL A 88 4.20 -6.14 1.60
CA VAL A 88 4.91 -5.68 2.79
C VAL A 88 5.95 -4.65 2.44
N VAL A 89 6.29 -3.81 3.43
CA VAL A 89 7.50 -3.01 3.43
C VAL A 89 8.54 -3.81 4.20
N ALA A 90 9.60 -4.20 3.52
CA ALA A 90 10.65 -5.03 4.08
C ALA A 90 11.97 -4.27 4.10
N CYS A 91 12.72 -4.45 5.17
CA CYS A 91 14.10 -3.98 5.25
C CYS A 91 14.99 -5.20 5.08
N LEU A 92 15.73 -5.24 3.99
CA LEU A 92 16.61 -6.35 3.66
C LEU A 92 18.02 -5.83 3.45
N ASN A 93 18.92 -6.23 4.32
CA ASN A 93 20.35 -5.84 4.26
C ASN A 93 20.53 -4.33 4.07
N GLY A 94 19.71 -3.53 4.78
CA GLY A 94 19.76 -2.07 4.72
C GLY A 94 18.91 -1.42 3.64
N ASP A 95 18.35 -2.19 2.71
CA ASP A 95 17.44 -1.67 1.68
C ASP A 95 16.00 -1.72 2.15
N VAL A 96 15.22 -0.69 1.80
CA VAL A 96 13.79 -0.63 2.05
C VAL A 96 13.06 -1.00 0.76
N LEU A 97 12.29 -2.09 0.80
CA LEU A 97 11.65 -2.68 -0.37
C LEU A 97 10.16 -2.85 -0.13
N VAL A 98 9.37 -2.63 -1.19
CA VAL A 98 7.95 -3.03 -1.23
C VAL A 98 7.85 -4.27 -2.11
N LYS A 99 7.39 -5.37 -1.53
CA LYS A 99 7.32 -6.67 -2.20
C LYS A 99 6.12 -7.46 -1.69
N ARG A 100 5.77 -8.53 -2.42
CA ARG A 100 4.82 -9.53 -1.95
C ARG A 100 5.56 -10.56 -1.12
N LEU A 101 5.14 -10.75 0.12
CA LEU A 101 5.74 -11.78 0.97
C LEU A 101 5.21 -13.15 0.54
N ALA A 102 6.12 -14.09 0.35
CA ALA A 102 5.80 -15.48 0.07
C ALA A 102 6.66 -16.39 0.95
N GLN A 103 6.27 -17.64 1.02
CA GLN A 103 7.01 -18.65 1.79
C GLN A 103 6.91 -19.99 1.07
N GLU A 104 8.05 -20.65 0.90
CA GLU A 104 8.12 -21.99 0.33
C GLU A 104 9.04 -22.83 1.21
N GLN A 105 8.56 -23.97 1.68
CA GLN A 105 9.34 -24.90 2.51
C GLN A 105 10.05 -24.22 3.67
N GLY A 106 9.34 -23.29 4.33
CA GLY A 106 9.87 -22.54 5.46
C GLY A 106 10.78 -21.38 5.10
N GLN A 107 11.12 -21.19 3.83
CA GLN A 107 11.95 -20.10 3.37
C GLN A 107 11.10 -18.93 2.90
N PHE A 108 11.41 -17.73 3.39
CA PHE A 108 10.73 -16.52 2.93
C PHE A 108 11.26 -16.09 1.58
N ILE A 109 10.34 -15.55 0.79
CA ILE A 109 10.61 -15.03 -0.54
C ILE A 109 9.97 -13.65 -0.64
N LEU A 110 10.70 -12.69 -1.16
CA LEU A 110 10.16 -11.38 -1.51
C LEU A 110 9.95 -11.35 -3.02
N ARG A 111 8.67 -11.34 -3.43
CA ARG A 111 8.30 -11.38 -4.84
C ARG A 111 7.90 -10.00 -5.34
N SER A 112 8.40 -9.67 -6.52
CA SER A 112 7.84 -8.56 -7.29
C SER A 112 6.56 -9.02 -7.99
N GLU A 113 5.67 -8.09 -8.25
CA GLU A 113 4.47 -8.30 -9.06
C GLU A 113 4.73 -7.77 -10.47
N ASN A 114 5.80 -8.28 -11.08
CA ASN A 114 6.23 -7.92 -12.42
C ASN A 114 7.20 -8.98 -12.92
N PRO A 115 6.89 -9.66 -14.06
CA PRO A 115 7.74 -10.76 -14.55
C PRO A 115 9.17 -10.34 -14.90
N ALA A 116 9.43 -9.05 -15.10
CA ALA A 116 10.78 -8.55 -15.39
C ALA A 116 11.72 -8.63 -14.19
N TYR A 117 11.18 -8.87 -12.99
CA TYR A 117 11.96 -8.92 -11.76
C TYR A 117 11.95 -10.34 -11.19
N SER A 118 13.13 -10.83 -10.83
CA SER A 118 13.25 -12.15 -10.21
C SER A 118 12.85 -12.12 -8.74
N PRO A 119 12.27 -13.21 -8.22
CA PRO A 119 12.02 -13.33 -6.78
C PRO A 119 13.33 -13.29 -5.99
N ARG A 120 13.29 -12.67 -4.82
CA ARG A 120 14.42 -12.63 -3.91
C ARG A 120 14.19 -13.64 -2.78
N TYR A 121 14.92 -14.74 -2.84
CA TYR A 121 14.91 -15.75 -1.77
C TYR A 121 15.74 -15.27 -0.60
N ILE A 122 15.19 -15.37 0.60
CA ILE A 122 15.90 -14.93 1.81
C ILE A 122 16.80 -16.07 2.28
N LEU A 123 18.08 -15.78 2.36
CA LEU A 123 19.12 -16.75 2.72
C LEU A 123 19.52 -16.59 4.18
N GLU A 124 20.27 -17.57 4.70
CA GLU A 124 20.62 -17.63 6.09
C GLU A 124 21.38 -16.39 6.60
N ASN A 125 22.22 -15.79 5.75
CA ASN A 125 23.01 -14.63 6.13
C ASN A 125 22.31 -13.29 5.86
N ASP A 126 21.11 -13.32 5.32
CA ASP A 126 20.35 -12.10 5.06
C ASP A 126 19.73 -11.57 6.36
N GLU A 127 19.78 -10.25 6.52
CA GLU A 127 19.08 -9.57 7.60
C GLU A 127 17.76 -9.02 7.05
N LEU A 128 16.68 -9.71 7.38
CA LEU A 128 15.33 -9.33 6.95
C LEU A 128 14.49 -8.89 8.14
N THR A 129 13.89 -7.71 8.01
CA THR A 129 12.85 -7.24 8.92
C THR A 129 11.63 -6.89 8.08
N ILE A 130 10.48 -7.48 8.41
CA ILE A 130 9.21 -7.03 7.83
C ILE A 130 8.76 -5.83 8.64
N TRP A 131 8.88 -4.65 8.04
CA TRP A 131 8.63 -3.41 8.75
C TRP A 131 7.14 -3.10 8.91
N GLY A 132 6.33 -3.45 7.91
CA GLY A 132 4.89 -3.22 7.96
C GLY A 132 4.15 -3.86 6.79
N VAL A 133 2.83 -3.82 6.87
CA VAL A 133 1.92 -4.39 5.86
C VAL A 133 1.24 -3.25 5.11
N VAL A 134 1.29 -3.28 3.80
CA VAL A 134 0.62 -2.30 2.94
C VAL A 134 -0.87 -2.61 2.92
N THR A 135 -1.68 -1.63 3.31
CA THR A 135 -3.14 -1.78 3.33
C THR A 135 -3.81 -1.08 2.16
N HIS A 136 -3.28 0.06 1.74
CA HIS A 136 -3.86 0.87 0.67
C HIS A 136 -2.76 1.55 -0.13
N SER A 137 -3.09 1.93 -1.35
CA SER A 137 -2.23 2.80 -2.17
C SER A 137 -3.04 4.00 -2.65
N LEU A 138 -2.37 5.14 -2.74
CA LEU A 138 -2.95 6.40 -3.21
C LEU A 138 -2.17 6.89 -4.41
N ARG A 139 -2.87 7.26 -5.48
CA ARG A 139 -2.25 7.80 -6.68
C ARG A 139 -2.82 9.16 -7.01
N ASN A 140 -1.92 10.08 -7.35
CA ASN A 140 -2.32 11.39 -7.86
C ASN A 140 -2.45 11.31 -9.38
N HIS A 141 -3.67 11.43 -9.89
CA HIS A 141 -3.94 11.34 -11.32
C HIS A 141 -3.67 12.65 -12.08
N LEU A 142 -3.44 13.74 -11.38
CA LEU A 142 -3.08 15.00 -12.05
C LEU A 142 -1.61 15.02 -12.49
N THR A 143 -0.73 14.36 -11.73
CA THR A 143 0.71 14.34 -12.00
C THR A 143 1.18 13.03 -12.61
N HIS A 144 0.46 11.93 -12.41
CA HIS A 144 0.85 10.59 -12.85
C HIS A 144 -0.22 9.92 -13.69
N GLY A 145 -1.09 10.74 -14.24
CA GLY A 145 -2.20 10.37 -15.10
C GLY A 145 -2.17 9.06 -15.78
#